data_1c64a12006abbaaa26cb7e6dc160ecf3
#
_entry.id   1c64a12006abbaaa26cb7e6dc160ecf3
#
_cell.length_a   1.000
_cell.length_b   1.000
_cell.length_c   1.000
_cell.angle_alpha   90.00
_cell.angle_beta   90.00
_cell.angle_gamma   90.00
#
_symmetry.space_group_name_H-M   'P 1'
#
loop_
_entity.id
_entity.type
_entity.pdbx_description
1 polymer ?
#
loop_
_entity_poly.entity_id
_entity_poly.type
_entity_poly.pdbx_seq_one_letter_code
_entity_poly.pdbx_strand_id
1 'polypeptide(L)'
;FTKQLAIAGLKGNSGISIIKNVFKLFYLENHGAAFGIFQEQRIPLLIITVLVLIFIGYIFYRVPHETKFIAIKWILVILVAGAVGNMIDRIYNGYVVDFLYFELINFPVFNVADCYVVVGAILAVILIIFYYDDNDLNRILKKQ
;
A
#
# COMPACT_ATOMS: atom_id res chain seq x y z
N PHE A 1 6.27 9.62 7.90
CA PHE A 1 6.99 10.88 7.62
C PHE A 1 6.25 11.72 6.57
N THR A 2 6.04 11.25 5.32
CA THR A 2 5.40 12.04 4.24
C THR A 2 4.00 12.54 4.59
N LYS A 3 3.19 11.74 5.28
CA LYS A 3 1.86 12.12 5.77
C LYS A 3 1.92 13.25 6.80
N GLN A 4 2.91 13.27 7.68
CA GLN A 4 3.09 14.37 8.64
C GLN A 4 3.47 15.67 7.93
N LEU A 5 4.31 15.60 6.88
CA LEU A 5 4.59 16.77 6.05
C LEU A 5 3.34 17.27 5.32
N ALA A 6 2.50 16.37 4.83
CA ALA A 6 1.24 16.72 4.18
C ALA A 6 0.27 17.40 5.17
N ILE A 7 0.15 16.90 6.41
CA ILE A 7 -0.64 17.54 7.45
C ILE A 7 -0.11 18.95 7.73
N ALA A 8 1.19 19.10 7.93
CA ALA A 8 1.79 20.38 8.29
C ALA A 8 1.71 21.44 7.17
N GLY A 9 1.85 21.01 5.90
CA GLY A 9 1.98 21.93 4.77
C GLY A 9 0.72 22.10 3.93
N LEU A 10 -0.23 21.16 3.95
CA LEU A 10 -1.37 21.15 3.03
C LEU A 10 -2.72 21.26 3.74
N LYS A 11 -2.83 20.88 5.02
CA LYS A 11 -4.12 20.90 5.74
C LYS A 11 -4.62 22.33 5.84
N GLY A 12 -5.87 22.55 5.40
CA GLY A 12 -6.50 23.88 5.37
C GLY A 12 -6.14 24.75 4.16
N ASN A 13 -5.30 24.25 3.24
CA ASN A 13 -4.90 24.97 2.04
C ASN A 13 -5.57 24.37 0.78
N SER A 14 -5.66 25.15 -0.30
CA SER A 14 -6.19 24.70 -1.60
C SER A 14 -5.30 23.66 -2.30
N GLY A 15 -4.16 23.30 -1.69
CA GLY A 15 -3.15 22.40 -2.24
C GLY A 15 -2.11 23.14 -3.09
N ILE A 16 -1.07 22.39 -3.51
CA ILE A 16 0.08 22.90 -4.28
C ILE A 16 0.07 22.19 -5.63
N SER A 17 -0.12 22.93 -6.72
CA SER A 17 0.00 22.39 -8.07
C SER A 17 1.49 22.21 -8.41
N ILE A 18 1.91 20.97 -8.64
CA ILE A 18 3.27 20.62 -9.08
C ILE A 18 3.34 20.74 -10.62
N ILE A 19 2.36 20.19 -11.31
CA ILE A 19 2.18 20.33 -12.75
C ILE A 19 0.75 20.79 -12.97
N LYS A 20 0.59 22.01 -13.46
CA LYS A 20 -0.73 22.66 -13.65
C LYS A 20 -1.70 21.75 -14.39
N ASN A 21 -2.88 21.54 -13.81
CA ASN A 21 -3.96 20.70 -14.33
C ASN A 21 -3.59 19.21 -14.54
N VAL A 22 -2.44 18.73 -14.02
CA VAL A 22 -1.99 17.34 -14.17
C VAL A 22 -1.79 16.68 -12.83
N PHE A 23 -0.93 17.27 -11.97
CA PHE A 23 -0.55 16.67 -10.69
C PHE A 23 -0.45 17.72 -9.60
N LYS A 24 -1.12 17.44 -8.48
CA LYS A 24 -1.28 18.35 -7.35
C LYS A 24 -1.03 17.62 -6.04
N LEU A 25 -0.45 18.31 -5.07
CA LEU A 25 -0.47 17.92 -3.67
C LEU A 25 -1.73 18.50 -3.02
N PHE A 26 -2.64 17.63 -2.56
CA PHE A 26 -3.94 18.04 -2.04
C PHE A 26 -4.29 17.19 -0.81
N TYR A 27 -4.44 17.83 0.36
CA TYR A 27 -4.75 17.13 1.60
C TYR A 27 -6.19 16.59 1.59
N LEU A 28 -6.33 15.29 1.88
CA LEU A 28 -7.61 14.62 2.02
C LEU A 28 -7.60 13.67 3.22
N GLU A 29 -8.64 13.71 4.03
CA GLU A 29 -8.92 12.72 5.08
C GLU A 29 -9.78 11.60 4.49
N ASN A 30 -9.19 10.43 4.27
CA ASN A 30 -9.86 9.29 3.64
C ASN A 30 -10.41 8.34 4.72
N HIS A 31 -11.73 8.38 4.92
CA HIS A 31 -12.45 7.55 5.90
C HIS A 31 -12.82 6.16 5.38
N GLY A 32 -12.50 5.85 4.13
CA GLY A 32 -12.82 4.56 3.48
C GLY A 32 -11.59 3.80 2.97
N ALA A 33 -11.85 2.92 2.00
CA ALA A 33 -10.87 2.31 1.12
C ALA A 33 -10.82 3.06 -0.22
N ALA A 34 -10.07 2.51 -1.19
CA ALA A 34 -10.03 3.03 -2.54
C ALA A 34 -11.46 3.14 -3.15
N PHE A 35 -11.69 4.18 -3.94
CA PHE A 35 -12.98 4.45 -4.62
C PHE A 35 -14.20 4.60 -3.69
N GLY A 36 -14.00 4.99 -2.42
CA GLY A 36 -15.08 5.23 -1.47
C GLY A 36 -15.76 3.96 -0.93
N ILE A 37 -15.15 2.78 -1.12
CA ILE A 37 -15.64 1.53 -0.54
C ILE A 37 -15.40 1.56 0.98
N PHE A 38 -16.35 1.03 1.78
CA PHE A 38 -16.29 1.01 3.25
C PHE A 38 -16.14 2.40 3.90
N GLN A 39 -16.79 3.43 3.34
CA GLN A 39 -16.84 4.77 3.98
C GLN A 39 -17.33 4.65 5.42
N GLU A 40 -16.67 5.35 6.34
CA GLU A 40 -16.96 5.35 7.79
C GLU A 40 -16.80 3.97 8.47
N GLN A 41 -16.36 2.93 7.76
CA GLN A 41 -16.22 1.57 8.29
C GLN A 41 -14.77 1.24 8.68
N ARG A 42 -14.24 1.98 9.65
CA ARG A 42 -12.85 1.82 10.15
C ARG A 42 -12.54 0.41 10.62
N ILE A 43 -13.44 -0.23 11.39
CA ILE A 43 -13.19 -1.53 12.01
C ILE A 43 -13.04 -2.66 10.96
N PRO A 44 -13.95 -2.84 9.99
CA PRO A 44 -13.75 -3.79 8.90
C PRO A 44 -12.42 -3.58 8.15
N LEU A 45 -12.03 -2.33 7.87
CA LEU A 45 -10.77 -2.04 7.18
C LEU A 45 -9.53 -2.44 8.01
N LEU A 46 -9.57 -2.24 9.32
CA LEU A 46 -8.50 -2.70 10.22
C LEU A 46 -8.42 -4.23 10.25
N ILE A 47 -9.57 -4.92 10.35
CA ILE A 47 -9.62 -6.38 10.34
C ILE A 47 -9.03 -6.94 9.05
N ILE A 48 -9.46 -6.42 7.89
CA ILE A 48 -8.94 -6.84 6.58
C ILE A 48 -7.42 -6.60 6.52
N THR A 49 -6.94 -5.44 6.96
CA THR A 49 -5.50 -5.14 6.96
C THR A 49 -4.73 -6.13 7.83
N VAL A 50 -5.22 -6.46 9.02
CA VAL A 50 -4.58 -7.44 9.91
C VAL A 50 -4.54 -8.82 9.25
N LEU A 51 -5.64 -9.27 8.65
CA LEU A 51 -5.69 -10.57 7.95
C LEU A 51 -4.68 -10.62 6.79
N VAL A 52 -4.58 -9.54 6.00
CA VAL A 52 -3.59 -9.42 4.92
C VAL A 52 -2.16 -9.45 5.47
N LEU A 53 -1.88 -8.74 6.57
CA LEU A 53 -0.55 -8.76 7.22
C LEU A 53 -0.18 -10.15 7.74
N ILE A 54 -1.12 -10.87 8.35
CA ILE A 54 -0.92 -12.26 8.79
C ILE A 54 -0.62 -13.16 7.58
N PHE A 55 -1.37 -13.02 6.49
CA PHE A 55 -1.15 -13.79 5.27
C PHE A 55 0.23 -13.50 4.65
N ILE A 56 0.62 -12.22 4.54
CA ILE A 56 1.95 -11.84 4.05
C ILE A 56 3.05 -12.39 4.96
N GLY A 57 2.88 -12.32 6.28
CA GLY A 57 3.81 -12.90 7.26
C GLY A 57 3.94 -14.41 7.12
N TYR A 58 2.82 -15.11 6.90
CA TYR A 58 2.82 -16.54 6.60
C TYR A 58 3.61 -16.87 5.32
N ILE A 59 3.35 -16.16 4.23
CA ILE A 59 4.11 -16.34 2.98
C ILE A 59 5.59 -16.03 3.20
N PHE A 60 5.93 -14.93 3.88
CA PHE A 60 7.31 -14.57 4.16
C PHE A 60 8.08 -15.67 4.93
N TYR A 61 7.42 -16.29 5.90
CA TYR A 61 7.97 -17.43 6.65
C TYR A 61 8.21 -18.66 5.76
N ARG A 62 7.35 -18.85 4.74
CA ARG A 62 7.42 -19.98 3.80
C ARG A 62 8.48 -19.81 2.70
N VAL A 63 8.84 -18.58 2.37
CA VAL A 63 9.82 -18.29 1.29
C VAL A 63 11.20 -18.83 1.65
N PRO A 64 11.82 -19.70 0.80
CA PRO A 64 13.14 -20.27 1.06
C PRO A 64 14.23 -19.20 1.29
N HIS A 65 15.24 -19.56 2.12
CA HIS A 65 16.38 -18.69 2.43
C HIS A 65 17.50 -18.80 1.38
N GLU A 66 17.15 -18.62 0.10
CA GLU A 66 18.08 -18.69 -1.02
C GLU A 66 18.10 -17.37 -1.79
N THR A 67 19.21 -17.10 -2.49
CA THR A 67 19.40 -15.87 -3.27
C THR A 67 18.30 -15.66 -4.31
N LYS A 68 17.81 -16.74 -4.94
CA LYS A 68 16.72 -16.71 -5.91
C LYS A 68 15.45 -16.03 -5.36
N PHE A 69 15.18 -16.18 -4.06
CA PHE A 69 13.96 -15.68 -3.41
C PHE A 69 14.13 -14.35 -2.68
N ILE A 70 15.31 -13.71 -2.76
CA ILE A 70 15.53 -12.42 -2.09
C ILE A 70 14.57 -11.34 -2.60
N ALA A 71 14.33 -11.28 -3.92
CA ALA A 71 13.46 -10.27 -4.51
C ALA A 71 12.04 -10.31 -3.95
N ILE A 72 11.42 -11.50 -3.87
CA ILE A 72 10.07 -11.62 -3.33
C ILE A 72 10.01 -11.26 -1.83
N LYS A 73 11.06 -11.55 -1.05
CA LYS A 73 11.13 -11.14 0.36
C LYS A 73 11.10 -9.62 0.52
N TRP A 74 11.87 -8.88 -0.30
CA TRP A 74 11.83 -7.42 -0.28
C TRP A 74 10.47 -6.87 -0.74
N ILE A 75 9.85 -7.49 -1.73
CA ILE A 75 8.50 -7.10 -2.16
C ILE A 75 7.49 -7.29 -1.02
N LEU A 76 7.53 -8.42 -0.30
CA LEU A 76 6.67 -8.65 0.85
C LEU A 76 6.90 -7.61 1.96
N VAL A 77 8.15 -7.19 2.20
CA VAL A 77 8.47 -6.11 3.15
C VAL A 77 7.87 -4.77 2.70
N ILE A 78 7.95 -4.44 1.41
CA ILE A 78 7.36 -3.21 0.85
C ILE A 78 5.83 -3.23 1.01
N LEU A 79 5.17 -4.36 0.73
CA LEU A 79 3.73 -4.53 0.93
C LEU A 79 3.33 -4.33 2.41
N VAL A 80 4.08 -4.93 3.33
CA VAL A 80 3.87 -4.74 4.77
C VAL A 80 4.03 -3.28 5.17
N ALA A 81 5.07 -2.59 4.68
CA ALA A 81 5.32 -1.18 5.00
C ALA A 81 4.15 -0.28 4.55
N GLY A 82 3.60 -0.52 3.35
CA GLY A 82 2.42 0.21 2.86
C GLY A 82 1.17 -0.07 3.69
N ALA A 83 0.87 -1.35 3.94
CA ALA A 83 -0.30 -1.75 4.74
C ALA A 83 -0.23 -1.21 6.17
N VAL A 84 0.92 -1.32 6.84
CA VAL A 84 1.15 -0.79 8.20
C VAL A 84 1.05 0.74 8.21
N GLY A 85 1.58 1.44 7.20
CA GLY A 85 1.49 2.89 7.10
C GLY A 85 0.05 3.40 7.10
N ASN A 86 -0.85 2.74 6.35
CA ASN A 86 -2.27 3.09 6.33
C ASN A 86 -3.03 2.57 7.56
N MET A 87 -2.58 1.48 8.17
CA MET A 87 -3.15 0.96 9.41
C MET A 87 -2.87 1.90 10.59
N ILE A 88 -1.65 2.43 10.70
CA ILE A 88 -1.28 3.39 11.74
C ILE A 88 -2.20 4.62 11.68
N ASP A 89 -2.40 5.21 10.52
CA ASP A 89 -3.31 6.35 10.37
C ASP A 89 -4.72 6.02 10.86
N ARG A 90 -5.27 4.87 10.45
CA ARG A 90 -6.60 4.44 10.89
C ARG A 90 -6.71 4.24 12.39
N ILE A 91 -5.64 3.76 13.04
CA ILE A 91 -5.63 3.56 14.50
C ILE A 91 -5.59 4.89 15.25
N TYR A 92 -4.74 5.82 14.82
CA TYR A 92 -4.53 7.07 15.56
C TYR A 92 -5.51 8.18 15.16
N ASN A 93 -5.75 8.34 13.85
CA ASN A 93 -6.55 9.46 13.34
C ASN A 93 -8.01 9.07 13.06
N GLY A 94 -8.31 7.79 12.85
CA GLY A 94 -9.62 7.32 12.38
C GLY A 94 -9.77 7.32 10.85
N TYR A 95 -8.88 7.96 10.13
CA TYR A 95 -8.83 8.10 8.67
C TYR A 95 -7.40 7.91 8.15
N VAL A 96 -7.24 7.78 6.85
CA VAL A 96 -5.93 7.77 6.19
C VAL A 96 -5.66 9.17 5.61
N VAL A 97 -4.43 9.66 5.78
CA VAL A 97 -3.98 10.91 5.17
C VAL A 97 -3.52 10.63 3.74
N ASP A 98 -4.28 11.15 2.76
CA ASP A 98 -3.97 11.10 1.34
C ASP A 98 -3.58 12.49 0.84
N PHE A 99 -2.65 12.57 -0.14
CA PHE A 99 -2.14 13.87 -0.56
C PHE A 99 -1.57 13.93 -1.98
N LEU A 100 -1.51 12.83 -2.72
CA LEU A 100 -1.09 12.76 -4.13
C LEU A 100 -2.31 12.71 -5.02
N TYR A 101 -2.46 13.66 -5.93
CA TYR A 101 -3.65 13.78 -6.76
C TYR A 101 -3.30 13.97 -8.23
N PHE A 102 -3.68 13.02 -9.08
CA PHE A 102 -3.65 13.18 -10.53
C PHE A 102 -4.92 13.86 -11.01
N GLU A 103 -4.87 15.19 -11.06
CA GLU A 103 -5.98 16.07 -11.42
C GLU A 103 -6.47 15.83 -12.85
N LEU A 104 -5.55 15.59 -13.80
CA LEU A 104 -5.85 15.40 -15.22
C LEU A 104 -6.89 14.30 -15.50
N ILE A 105 -6.82 13.21 -14.76
CA ILE A 105 -7.70 12.05 -14.92
C ILE A 105 -8.67 11.89 -13.76
N ASN A 106 -8.73 12.88 -12.86
CA ASN A 106 -9.54 12.83 -11.64
C ASN A 106 -9.36 11.51 -10.85
N PHE A 107 -8.10 11.06 -10.75
CA PHE A 107 -7.79 9.83 -10.02
C PHE A 107 -8.00 10.06 -8.53
N PRO A 108 -8.54 9.08 -7.76
CA PRO A 108 -8.66 9.24 -6.32
C PRO A 108 -7.35 9.68 -5.67
N VAL A 109 -7.43 10.61 -4.72
CA VAL A 109 -6.25 11.04 -3.96
C VAL A 109 -5.68 9.85 -3.20
N PHE A 110 -4.38 9.71 -3.18
CA PHE A 110 -3.66 8.58 -2.59
C PHE A 110 -2.40 9.06 -1.85
N ASN A 111 -1.65 8.14 -1.29
CA ASN A 111 -0.43 8.43 -0.54
C ASN A 111 0.73 7.49 -0.89
N VAL A 112 1.91 7.73 -0.32
CA VAL A 112 3.11 6.92 -0.57
C VAL A 112 2.95 5.46 -0.10
N ALA A 113 2.17 5.20 0.95
CA ALA A 113 1.92 3.83 1.41
C ALA A 113 1.08 3.04 0.38
N ASP A 114 0.15 3.70 -0.32
CA ASP A 114 -0.60 3.10 -1.42
C ASP A 114 0.33 2.79 -2.61
N CYS A 115 1.30 3.68 -2.90
CA CYS A 115 2.34 3.40 -3.90
C CYS A 115 3.11 2.12 -3.56
N TYR A 116 3.48 1.91 -2.29
CA TYR A 116 4.18 0.69 -1.86
C TYR A 116 3.32 -0.55 -2.08
N VAL A 117 2.03 -0.49 -1.76
CA VAL A 117 1.11 -1.61 -1.98
C VAL A 117 0.96 -1.91 -3.47
N VAL A 118 0.68 -0.90 -4.29
CA VAL A 118 0.44 -1.08 -5.73
C VAL A 118 1.71 -1.56 -6.45
N VAL A 119 2.85 -0.89 -6.24
CA VAL A 119 4.13 -1.28 -6.85
C VAL A 119 4.56 -2.65 -6.37
N GLY A 120 4.46 -2.94 -5.07
CA GLY A 120 4.77 -4.25 -4.52
C GLY A 120 3.90 -5.36 -5.12
N ALA A 121 2.60 -5.12 -5.28
CA ALA A 121 1.69 -6.10 -5.89
C ALA A 121 2.04 -6.35 -7.37
N ILE A 122 2.30 -5.31 -8.15
CA ILE A 122 2.72 -5.42 -9.55
C ILE A 122 4.03 -6.21 -9.67
N LEU A 123 5.04 -5.87 -8.86
CA LEU A 123 6.32 -6.57 -8.87
C LEU A 123 6.17 -8.05 -8.44
N ALA A 124 5.31 -8.35 -7.46
CA ALA A 124 5.03 -9.73 -7.07
C ALA A 124 4.42 -10.52 -8.24
N VAL A 125 3.45 -9.95 -8.94
CA VAL A 125 2.84 -10.58 -10.13
C VAL A 125 3.87 -10.81 -11.23
N ILE A 126 4.74 -9.82 -11.51
CA ILE A 126 5.82 -9.96 -12.50
C ILE A 126 6.76 -11.10 -12.13
N LEU A 127 7.21 -11.21 -10.86
CA LEU A 127 8.07 -12.29 -10.43
C LEU A 127 7.38 -13.66 -10.53
N ILE A 128 6.11 -13.76 -10.17
CA ILE A 128 5.35 -15.01 -10.24
C ILE A 128 5.18 -15.49 -11.68
N ILE A 129 4.92 -14.59 -12.62
CA ILE A 129 4.62 -14.94 -14.02
C ILE A 129 5.91 -15.16 -14.82
N PHE A 130 6.96 -14.37 -14.62
CA PHE A 130 8.12 -14.33 -15.52
C PHE A 130 9.43 -14.84 -14.91
N TYR A 131 9.51 -15.00 -13.58
CA TYR A 131 10.77 -15.36 -12.94
C TYR A 131 10.73 -16.70 -12.19
N TYR A 132 9.61 -17.03 -11.53
CA TYR A 132 9.47 -18.30 -10.81
C TYR A 132 8.79 -19.36 -11.68
N ASP A 133 9.32 -20.59 -11.60
CA ASP A 133 8.70 -21.77 -12.19
C ASP A 133 7.74 -22.46 -11.20
N ASP A 134 7.01 -23.46 -11.70
CA ASP A 134 6.04 -24.23 -10.88
C ASP A 134 6.70 -24.90 -9.67
N ASN A 135 7.97 -25.28 -9.79
CA ASN A 135 8.72 -25.90 -8.71
C ASN A 135 9.06 -24.90 -7.62
N ASP A 136 9.47 -23.67 -7.98
CA ASP A 136 9.69 -22.57 -7.05
C ASP A 136 8.40 -22.22 -6.29
N LEU A 137 7.28 -22.07 -7.01
CA LEU A 137 5.98 -21.78 -6.41
C LEU A 137 5.52 -22.91 -5.47
N ASN A 138 5.72 -24.16 -5.84
CA ASN A 138 5.43 -25.29 -4.98
C ASN A 138 6.28 -25.28 -3.69
N ARG A 139 7.54 -24.86 -3.75
CA ARG A 139 8.40 -24.71 -2.57
C ARG A 139 7.93 -23.62 -1.61
N ILE A 140 7.32 -22.55 -2.13
CA ILE A 140 6.71 -21.51 -1.32
C ILE A 140 5.38 -21.99 -0.72
N LEU A 141 4.53 -22.66 -1.52
CA LEU A 141 3.15 -23.00 -1.16
C LEU A 141 3.00 -24.34 -0.44
N LYS A 142 3.81 -25.36 -0.77
CA LYS A 142 3.75 -26.68 -0.14
C LYS A 142 4.84 -26.82 0.91
N LYS A 143 4.46 -27.29 2.10
CA LYS A 143 5.41 -27.68 3.16
C LYS A 143 6.25 -28.86 2.64
N GLN A 144 7.59 -28.71 2.63
CA GLN A 144 8.46 -29.88 2.63
C GLN A 144 8.34 -30.60 3.96
#